data_e77fdebd1b6a1469cb37d35e3a0a5ca8
#
_entry.id   e77fdebd1b6a1469cb37d35e3a0a5ca8
#
_cell.length_a   1.000
_cell.length_b   1.000
_cell.length_c   1.000
_cell.angle_alpha   90.00
_cell.angle_beta   90.00
_cell.angle_gamma   90.00
#
_symmetry.space_group_name_H-M   'P 1'
#
loop_
_entity.id
_entity.type
_entity.pdbx_description
1 polymer ?
#
loop_
_entity_poly.entity_id
_entity_poly.type
_entity_poly.pdbx_seq_one_letter_code
_entity_poly.pdbx_strand_id
1 'polypeptide(L)'
;MFLVFNKDKIYAYGISIITVILLFCAASTMLTDNPETILTGSTAGKQLPIYKVDTQEKKVALTINCAWNDSDIDNILQTLNNNNCKVTFFMVGDWVKKYPEAAKKVKEAGHEIGTHSNTHPHVNNLDYEKNANELKESAKIIKETTGAEVKLYRPPYGEYNDTVIKVANENGYIPIQWSLDTLDYTKITGEQMWERLKNKITAGDIILMHNGTE
;
A
#
# COMPACT_ATOMS: atom_id res chain seq x y z
N MET A 1 44.34 -5.70 47.70
CA MET A 1 42.95 -6.18 47.78
C MET A 1 42.76 -7.22 46.66
N PHE A 2 42.77 -8.52 47.01
CA PHE A 2 42.60 -9.58 45.99
C PHE A 2 41.12 -9.91 45.88
N LEU A 3 40.55 -9.77 44.68
CA LEU A 3 39.18 -10.21 44.38
C LEU A 3 39.22 -11.72 44.11
N VAL A 4 38.69 -12.52 45.04
CA VAL A 4 38.54 -13.97 44.89
C VAL A 4 37.19 -14.22 44.22
N PHE A 5 37.21 -14.64 42.95
CA PHE A 5 36.00 -15.04 42.22
C PHE A 5 35.71 -16.53 42.52
N ASN A 6 34.51 -16.79 43.02
CA ASN A 6 34.04 -18.16 43.20
C ASN A 6 33.61 -18.71 41.83
N LYS A 7 34.22 -19.84 41.39
CA LYS A 7 33.95 -20.46 40.08
C LYS A 7 32.46 -20.74 39.86
N ASP A 8 31.76 -21.21 40.88
CA ASP A 8 30.31 -21.55 40.74
C ASP A 8 29.43 -20.31 40.48
N LYS A 9 29.82 -19.16 41.07
CA LYS A 9 29.15 -17.89 40.80
C LYS A 9 29.42 -17.38 39.37
N ILE A 10 30.65 -17.56 38.87
CA ILE A 10 30.98 -17.18 37.47
C ILE A 10 30.19 -18.01 36.49
N TYR A 11 30.04 -19.33 36.70
CA TYR A 11 29.20 -20.18 35.85
C TYR A 11 27.72 -19.80 35.94
N ALA A 12 27.18 -19.52 37.13
CA ALA A 12 25.80 -19.11 37.30
C ALA A 12 25.49 -17.77 36.59
N TYR A 13 26.38 -16.77 36.71
CA TYR A 13 26.23 -15.49 36.00
C TYR A 13 26.38 -15.66 34.49
N GLY A 14 27.33 -16.52 34.03
CA GLY A 14 27.49 -16.82 32.60
C GLY A 14 26.24 -17.45 31.98
N ILE A 15 25.65 -18.44 32.67
CA ILE A 15 24.39 -19.07 32.23
C ILE A 15 23.25 -18.06 32.23
N SER A 16 23.11 -17.21 33.25
CA SER A 16 22.07 -16.19 33.33
C SER A 16 22.18 -15.17 32.18
N ILE A 17 23.40 -14.72 31.86
CA ILE A 17 23.63 -13.77 30.74
C ILE A 17 23.29 -14.42 29.40
N ILE A 18 23.69 -15.68 29.16
CA ILE A 18 23.36 -16.40 27.93
C ILE A 18 21.84 -16.59 27.81
N THR A 19 21.15 -16.92 28.92
CA THR A 19 19.70 -17.06 28.94
C THR A 19 18.98 -15.75 28.60
N VAL A 20 19.43 -14.63 29.15
CA VAL A 20 18.90 -13.29 28.86
C VAL A 20 19.14 -12.91 27.40
N ILE A 21 20.31 -13.19 26.83
CA ILE A 21 20.63 -12.96 25.43
C ILE A 21 19.73 -13.81 24.52
N LEU A 22 19.54 -15.09 24.84
CA LEU A 22 18.67 -15.97 24.06
C LEU A 22 17.20 -15.54 24.13
N LEU A 23 16.72 -15.09 25.30
CA LEU A 23 15.37 -14.54 25.44
C LEU A 23 15.22 -13.21 24.68
N PHE A 24 16.24 -12.36 24.67
CA PHE A 24 16.23 -11.11 23.90
C PHE A 24 16.27 -11.38 22.40
N CYS A 25 17.06 -12.35 21.93
CA CYS A 25 17.06 -12.78 20.53
C CYS A 25 15.71 -13.39 20.12
N ALA A 26 15.10 -14.22 20.97
CA ALA A 26 13.77 -14.79 20.71
C ALA A 26 12.68 -13.71 20.71
N ALA A 27 12.76 -12.71 21.61
CA ALA A 27 11.84 -11.57 21.63
C ALA A 27 12.02 -10.66 20.40
N SER A 28 13.26 -10.44 19.95
CA SER A 28 13.53 -9.64 18.76
C SER A 28 13.06 -10.34 17.47
N THR A 29 13.11 -11.67 17.39
CA THR A 29 12.54 -12.41 16.26
C THR A 29 11.01 -12.39 16.26
N MET A 30 10.37 -12.29 17.44
CA MET A 30 8.90 -12.12 17.53
C MET A 30 8.42 -10.68 17.27
N LEU A 31 9.33 -9.68 17.36
CA LEU A 31 9.00 -8.27 17.06
C LEU A 31 9.28 -7.90 15.59
N THR A 32 9.82 -8.81 14.79
CA THR A 32 9.94 -8.68 13.33
C THR A 32 8.86 -9.49 12.62
N ASP A 33 7.63 -9.46 13.11
CA ASP A 33 6.49 -9.81 12.28
C ASP A 33 6.34 -8.70 11.22
N ASN A 34 7.14 -8.82 10.15
CA ASN A 34 6.67 -8.40 8.86
C ASN A 34 5.41 -9.25 8.61
N PRO A 35 4.23 -8.67 8.43
CA PRO A 35 3.12 -9.44 7.95
C PRO A 35 3.58 -10.04 6.61
N GLU A 36 3.85 -11.33 6.58
CA GLU A 36 3.96 -12.05 5.32
C GLU A 36 2.67 -11.74 4.58
N THR A 37 2.76 -10.90 3.58
CA THR A 37 1.65 -10.65 2.66
C THR A 37 1.44 -11.96 1.94
N ILE A 38 0.54 -12.81 2.47
CA ILE A 38 0.13 -14.02 1.78
C ILE A 38 -0.56 -13.55 0.52
N LEU A 39 0.18 -13.63 -0.59
CA LEU A 39 -0.35 -13.40 -1.93
C LEU A 39 -1.39 -14.48 -2.20
N THR A 40 -2.66 -14.22 -1.84
CA THR A 40 -3.78 -15.07 -2.21
C THR A 40 -4.08 -14.85 -3.69
N GLY A 41 -3.37 -15.55 -4.56
CA GLY A 41 -3.53 -15.33 -5.98
C GLY A 41 -2.79 -16.31 -6.87
N SER A 42 -2.82 -17.61 -6.56
CA SER A 42 -2.39 -18.63 -7.53
C SER A 42 -3.39 -19.75 -7.60
N THR A 43 -4.38 -19.57 -8.44
CA THR A 43 -5.14 -20.69 -8.98
C THR A 43 -4.51 -21.12 -10.31
N ALA A 44 -3.85 -22.28 -10.32
CA ALA A 44 -3.40 -22.98 -11.53
C ALA A 44 -2.53 -22.14 -12.51
N GLY A 45 -1.46 -21.50 -11.99
CA GLY A 45 -0.46 -20.84 -12.85
C GLY A 45 -0.84 -19.43 -13.36
N LYS A 46 -2.04 -18.91 -13.08
CA LYS A 46 -2.44 -17.57 -13.44
C LYS A 46 -2.02 -16.57 -12.37
N GLN A 47 -1.23 -15.59 -12.75
CA GLN A 47 -0.86 -14.49 -11.86
C GLN A 47 -2.02 -13.50 -11.74
N LEU A 48 -2.42 -13.18 -10.50
CA LEU A 48 -3.51 -12.26 -10.20
C LEU A 48 -3.02 -11.10 -9.34
N PRO A 49 -3.61 -9.90 -9.48
CA PRO A 49 -3.38 -8.81 -8.53
C PRO A 49 -4.05 -9.11 -7.19
N ILE A 50 -3.66 -8.38 -6.16
CA ILE A 50 -4.25 -8.52 -4.82
C ILE A 50 -5.57 -7.77 -4.78
N TYR A 51 -6.66 -8.48 -4.49
CA TYR A 51 -8.00 -7.89 -4.33
C TYR A 51 -8.37 -7.67 -2.87
N LYS A 52 -7.80 -8.50 -1.98
CA LYS A 52 -8.13 -8.53 -0.56
C LYS A 52 -6.97 -9.15 0.21
N VAL A 53 -6.78 -8.74 1.46
CA VAL A 53 -5.77 -9.31 2.36
C VAL A 53 -6.41 -10.44 3.17
N ASP A 54 -5.75 -11.59 3.25
CA ASP A 54 -6.17 -12.66 4.14
C ASP A 54 -5.73 -12.34 5.58
N THR A 55 -6.69 -11.91 6.40
CA THR A 55 -6.44 -11.52 7.79
C THR A 55 -7.68 -11.74 8.65
N GLN A 56 -7.45 -12.06 9.92
CA GLN A 56 -8.50 -12.12 10.94
C GLN A 56 -8.65 -10.79 11.71
N GLU A 57 -7.75 -9.83 11.48
CA GLU A 57 -7.84 -8.50 12.09
C GLU A 57 -8.99 -7.72 11.45
N LYS A 58 -9.83 -7.09 12.28
CA LYS A 58 -10.94 -6.25 11.83
C LYS A 58 -10.43 -4.93 11.24
N LYS A 59 -9.68 -5.02 10.16
CA LYS A 59 -9.09 -3.90 9.43
C LYS A 59 -9.47 -3.97 7.96
N VAL A 60 -9.53 -2.82 7.31
CA VAL A 60 -9.70 -2.66 5.86
C VAL A 60 -8.69 -1.65 5.36
N ALA A 61 -8.33 -1.74 4.08
CA ALA A 61 -7.53 -0.73 3.41
C ALA A 61 -8.43 0.23 2.64
N LEU A 62 -8.45 1.50 3.04
CA LEU A 62 -9.06 2.56 2.24
C LEU A 62 -8.04 3.04 1.21
N THR A 63 -8.44 3.11 -0.04
CA THR A 63 -7.53 3.48 -1.14
C THR A 63 -8.18 4.51 -2.05
N ILE A 64 -7.40 5.51 -2.49
CA ILE A 64 -7.88 6.65 -3.28
C ILE A 64 -7.06 6.75 -4.56
N ASN A 65 -7.71 6.67 -5.72
CA ASN A 65 -7.06 6.94 -6.98
C ASN A 65 -7.05 8.45 -7.28
N CYS A 66 -5.91 8.97 -7.75
CA CYS A 66 -5.73 10.37 -8.13
C CYS A 66 -5.44 10.46 -9.63
N ALA A 67 -6.46 10.81 -10.42
CA ALA A 67 -6.37 10.88 -11.87
C ALA A 67 -6.99 12.15 -12.48
N TRP A 68 -7.89 12.86 -11.78
CA TRP A 68 -8.65 14.00 -12.33
C TRP A 68 -8.11 15.37 -11.88
N ASN A 69 -8.70 15.96 -10.85
CA ASN A 69 -8.24 17.24 -10.28
C ASN A 69 -7.80 17.07 -8.82
N ASP A 70 -7.38 18.15 -8.17
CA ASP A 70 -6.89 18.14 -6.79
C ASP A 70 -7.78 18.97 -5.84
N SER A 71 -8.95 19.42 -6.30
CA SER A 71 -9.78 20.40 -5.60
C SER A 71 -10.24 19.98 -4.21
N ASP A 72 -10.36 18.67 -3.97
CA ASP A 72 -10.85 18.08 -2.72
C ASP A 72 -9.74 17.48 -1.82
N ILE A 73 -8.48 17.48 -2.27
CA ILE A 73 -7.35 16.86 -1.53
C ILE A 73 -7.22 17.43 -0.13
N ASP A 74 -7.30 18.76 0.05
CA ASP A 74 -7.17 19.37 1.37
C ASP A 74 -8.31 18.93 2.32
N ASN A 75 -9.54 18.81 1.81
CA ASN A 75 -10.70 18.35 2.56
C ASN A 75 -10.57 16.85 2.93
N ILE A 76 -10.12 16.03 1.98
CA ILE A 76 -9.86 14.59 2.21
C ILE A 76 -8.80 14.43 3.30
N LEU A 77 -7.66 15.13 3.20
CA LEU A 77 -6.57 15.04 4.18
C LEU A 77 -7.02 15.53 5.56
N GLN A 78 -7.80 16.60 5.64
CA GLN A 78 -8.37 17.08 6.89
C GLN A 78 -9.30 16.03 7.53
N THR A 79 -10.18 15.42 6.72
CA THR A 79 -11.10 14.37 7.17
C THR A 79 -10.35 13.15 7.69
N LEU A 80 -9.34 12.68 6.96
CA LEU A 80 -8.52 11.54 7.36
C LEU A 80 -7.74 11.83 8.65
N ASN A 81 -7.17 13.03 8.78
CA ASN A 81 -6.44 13.44 9.98
C ASN A 81 -7.36 13.52 11.20
N ASN A 82 -8.53 14.11 11.06
CA ASN A 82 -9.52 14.22 12.16
C ASN A 82 -9.99 12.85 12.68
N ASN A 83 -9.90 11.83 11.84
CA ASN A 83 -10.27 10.45 12.18
C ASN A 83 -9.05 9.54 12.45
N ASN A 84 -7.83 10.09 12.54
CA ASN A 84 -6.57 9.33 12.69
C ASN A 84 -6.46 8.18 11.69
N CYS A 85 -6.93 8.38 10.47
CA CYS A 85 -6.97 7.36 9.42
C CYS A 85 -5.80 7.56 8.45
N LYS A 86 -5.06 6.50 8.17
CA LYS A 86 -4.05 6.47 7.09
C LYS A 86 -4.55 5.59 5.97
N VAL A 87 -4.32 6.03 4.74
CA VAL A 87 -4.82 5.39 3.52
C VAL A 87 -3.71 5.31 2.48
N THR A 88 -3.95 4.57 1.40
CA THR A 88 -3.05 4.51 0.24
C THR A 88 -3.62 5.35 -0.91
N PHE A 89 -2.82 6.28 -1.42
CA PHE A 89 -3.14 7.06 -2.61
C PHE A 89 -2.43 6.46 -3.83
N PHE A 90 -3.18 6.04 -4.84
CA PHE A 90 -2.64 5.59 -6.13
C PHE A 90 -2.66 6.75 -7.11
N MET A 91 -1.49 7.32 -7.40
CA MET A 91 -1.35 8.56 -8.17
C MET A 91 -0.93 8.28 -9.62
N VAL A 92 -1.60 8.91 -10.57
CA VAL A 92 -1.15 8.98 -11.96
C VAL A 92 0.05 9.92 -12.06
N GLY A 93 1.09 9.56 -12.80
CA GLY A 93 2.30 10.39 -12.94
C GLY A 93 2.00 11.78 -13.48
N ASP A 94 1.15 11.89 -14.51
CA ASP A 94 0.73 13.19 -15.05
C ASP A 94 -0.10 14.00 -14.07
N TRP A 95 -0.87 13.38 -13.18
CA TRP A 95 -1.55 14.06 -12.07
C TRP A 95 -0.52 14.67 -11.09
N VAL A 96 0.53 13.92 -10.75
CA VAL A 96 1.60 14.41 -9.85
C VAL A 96 2.35 15.59 -10.49
N LYS A 97 2.65 15.53 -11.79
CA LYS A 97 3.25 16.66 -12.51
C LYS A 97 2.36 17.90 -12.49
N LYS A 98 1.07 17.70 -12.66
CA LYS A 98 0.09 18.81 -12.70
C LYS A 98 -0.19 19.40 -11.33
N TYR A 99 -0.19 18.58 -10.28
CA TYR A 99 -0.55 18.96 -8.92
C TYR A 99 0.53 18.56 -7.89
N PRO A 100 1.78 19.04 -8.06
CA PRO A 100 2.90 18.60 -7.23
C PRO A 100 2.71 18.93 -5.75
N GLU A 101 2.08 20.08 -5.43
CA GLU A 101 1.84 20.46 -4.04
C GLU A 101 0.80 19.55 -3.34
N ALA A 102 -0.23 19.13 -4.06
CA ALA A 102 -1.19 18.14 -3.55
C ALA A 102 -0.53 16.79 -3.26
N ALA A 103 0.34 16.31 -4.17
CA ALA A 103 1.09 15.08 -3.96
C ALA A 103 2.05 15.16 -2.75
N LYS A 104 2.74 16.29 -2.56
CA LYS A 104 3.58 16.54 -1.38
C LYS A 104 2.78 16.54 -0.08
N LYS A 105 1.62 17.23 -0.03
CA LYS A 105 0.73 17.26 1.13
C LYS A 105 0.29 15.84 1.54
N VAL A 106 -0.06 14.99 0.58
CA VAL A 106 -0.41 13.58 0.85
C VAL A 106 0.74 12.85 1.52
N LYS A 107 1.96 13.02 1.02
CA LYS A 107 3.17 12.40 1.61
C LYS A 107 3.47 12.94 3.00
N GLU A 108 3.43 14.26 3.19
CA GLU A 108 3.69 14.94 4.46
C GLU A 108 2.65 14.56 5.53
N ALA A 109 1.39 14.33 5.12
CA ALA A 109 0.36 13.82 5.99
C ALA A 109 0.57 12.34 6.40
N GLY A 110 1.63 11.68 5.89
CA GLY A 110 2.02 10.32 6.28
C GLY A 110 1.15 9.23 5.66
N HIS A 111 0.55 9.48 4.52
CA HIS A 111 -0.16 8.47 3.74
C HIS A 111 0.79 7.66 2.87
N GLU A 112 0.39 6.43 2.54
CA GLU A 112 1.11 5.59 1.59
C GLU A 112 0.82 6.07 0.16
N ILE A 113 1.84 6.00 -0.72
CA ILE A 113 1.70 6.36 -2.13
C ILE A 113 2.02 5.13 -2.99
N GLY A 114 1.09 4.77 -3.88
CA GLY A 114 1.27 3.83 -4.96
C GLY A 114 1.22 4.54 -6.32
N THR A 115 1.61 3.84 -7.39
CA THR A 115 1.47 4.32 -8.77
C THR A 115 0.17 3.86 -9.40
N HIS A 116 -0.46 4.73 -10.19
CA HIS A 116 -1.62 4.44 -11.04
C HIS A 116 -1.27 4.60 -12.52
N SER A 117 -0.06 4.15 -12.94
CA SER A 117 0.51 4.38 -14.25
C SER A 117 0.96 5.85 -14.45
N ASN A 118 1.58 6.16 -15.59
CA ASN A 118 2.04 7.52 -15.88
C ASN A 118 0.95 8.38 -16.53
N THR A 119 0.31 7.85 -17.56
CA THR A 119 -0.66 8.60 -18.41
C THR A 119 -2.08 8.07 -18.32
N HIS A 120 -2.35 7.10 -17.42
CA HIS A 120 -3.65 6.44 -17.25
C HIS A 120 -4.17 5.75 -18.54
N PRO A 121 -3.36 4.93 -19.23
CA PRO A 121 -3.75 4.28 -20.49
C PRO A 121 -4.58 3.02 -20.26
N HIS A 122 -5.19 2.50 -21.33
CA HIS A 122 -5.70 1.13 -21.38
C HIS A 122 -4.53 0.15 -21.44
N VAL A 123 -4.05 -0.31 -20.28
CA VAL A 123 -2.82 -1.09 -20.13
C VAL A 123 -2.83 -2.44 -20.85
N ASN A 124 -4.02 -3.01 -21.09
CA ASN A 124 -4.16 -4.25 -21.84
C ASN A 124 -3.85 -4.10 -23.34
N ASN A 125 -3.83 -2.86 -23.85
CA ASN A 125 -3.49 -2.54 -25.24
C ASN A 125 -1.99 -2.25 -25.42
N LEU A 126 -1.22 -2.24 -24.33
CA LEU A 126 0.19 -1.96 -24.36
C LEU A 126 1.02 -3.26 -24.35
N ASP A 127 2.13 -3.23 -25.07
CA ASP A 127 3.15 -4.26 -24.98
C ASP A 127 3.93 -4.20 -23.64
N TYR A 128 4.84 -5.13 -23.44
CA TYR A 128 5.66 -5.22 -22.23
C TYR A 128 6.45 -3.92 -21.96
N GLU A 129 7.16 -3.42 -22.97
CA GLU A 129 8.05 -2.27 -22.81
C GLU A 129 7.28 -0.98 -22.50
N LYS A 130 6.12 -0.78 -23.14
CA LYS A 130 5.27 0.37 -22.87
C LYS A 130 4.66 0.31 -21.47
N ASN A 131 4.18 -0.87 -21.04
CA ASN A 131 3.70 -1.06 -19.67
C ASN A 131 4.82 -0.81 -18.63
N ALA A 132 6.03 -1.33 -18.89
CA ALA A 132 7.17 -1.11 -17.99
C ALA A 132 7.56 0.37 -17.92
N ASN A 133 7.52 1.08 -19.05
CA ASN A 133 7.79 2.53 -19.10
C ASN A 133 6.74 3.34 -18.33
N GLU A 134 5.46 3.03 -18.47
CA GLU A 134 4.36 3.66 -17.70
C GLU A 134 4.60 3.54 -16.19
N LEU A 135 5.03 2.38 -15.69
CA LEU A 135 5.34 2.17 -14.29
C LEU A 135 6.58 2.96 -13.84
N LYS A 136 7.68 2.85 -14.58
CA LYS A 136 8.96 3.47 -14.22
C LYS A 136 8.88 4.98 -14.22
N GLU A 137 8.28 5.57 -15.26
CA GLU A 137 8.14 7.03 -15.35
C GLU A 137 7.24 7.57 -14.24
N SER A 138 6.10 6.94 -13.96
CA SER A 138 5.24 7.34 -12.85
C SER A 138 5.97 7.27 -11.51
N ALA A 139 6.62 6.15 -11.21
CA ALA A 139 7.35 5.99 -9.95
C ALA A 139 8.49 7.00 -9.80
N LYS A 140 9.21 7.31 -10.89
CA LYS A 140 10.25 8.34 -10.92
C LYS A 140 9.67 9.71 -10.59
N ILE A 141 8.57 10.11 -11.25
CA ILE A 141 7.93 11.41 -11.02
C ILE A 141 7.45 11.53 -9.57
N ILE A 142 6.79 10.49 -9.04
CA ILE A 142 6.33 10.45 -7.65
C ILE A 142 7.51 10.61 -6.71
N LYS A 143 8.61 9.87 -6.93
CA LYS A 143 9.82 9.96 -6.10
C LYS A 143 10.47 11.35 -6.16
N GLU A 144 10.64 11.91 -7.36
CA GLU A 144 11.24 13.25 -7.54
C GLU A 144 10.40 14.35 -6.90
N THR A 145 9.07 14.21 -6.90
CA THR A 145 8.16 15.22 -6.35
C THR A 145 7.97 15.09 -4.85
N THR A 146 7.82 13.86 -4.34
CA THR A 146 7.39 13.60 -2.95
C THR A 146 8.45 12.95 -2.08
N GLY A 147 9.53 12.43 -2.66
CA GLY A 147 10.51 11.59 -1.98
C GLY A 147 10.01 10.16 -1.66
N ALA A 148 8.80 9.78 -2.08
CA ALA A 148 8.24 8.47 -1.78
C ALA A 148 8.81 7.38 -2.70
N GLU A 149 9.26 6.27 -2.12
CA GLU A 149 9.55 5.04 -2.87
C GLU A 149 8.24 4.28 -3.11
N VAL A 150 7.94 4.01 -4.38
CA VAL A 150 6.69 3.37 -4.79
C VAL A 150 6.90 1.88 -5.00
N LYS A 151 6.08 1.06 -4.34
CA LYS A 151 6.05 -0.41 -4.52
C LYS A 151 4.69 -0.94 -4.97
N LEU A 152 3.63 -0.21 -4.68
CA LEU A 152 2.28 -0.60 -5.04
C LEU A 152 1.90 -0.03 -6.40
N TYR A 153 1.29 -0.86 -7.23
CA TYR A 153 0.77 -0.48 -8.52
C TYR A 153 -0.71 -0.83 -8.64
N ARG A 154 -1.53 0.12 -9.03
CA ARG A 154 -2.92 -0.16 -9.42
C ARG A 154 -3.06 0.10 -10.91
N PRO A 155 -3.41 -0.92 -11.73
CA PRO A 155 -3.67 -0.72 -13.15
C PRO A 155 -4.86 0.22 -13.38
N PRO A 156 -4.77 1.17 -14.33
CA PRO A 156 -5.90 1.98 -14.76
C PRO A 156 -7.12 1.14 -15.16
N TYR A 157 -8.31 1.65 -14.87
CA TYR A 157 -9.61 1.00 -15.15
C TYR A 157 -9.80 -0.38 -14.51
N GLY A 158 -8.88 -0.82 -13.63
CA GLY A 158 -8.86 -2.20 -13.13
C GLY A 158 -8.49 -3.23 -14.20
N GLU A 159 -8.01 -2.79 -15.35
CA GLU A 159 -7.60 -3.68 -16.44
C GLU A 159 -6.28 -4.38 -16.14
N TYR A 160 -6.21 -5.66 -16.42
CA TYR A 160 -4.95 -6.41 -16.41
C TYR A 160 -5.04 -7.66 -17.28
N ASN A 161 -3.89 -8.10 -17.74
CA ASN A 161 -3.65 -9.40 -18.37
C ASN A 161 -2.32 -9.95 -17.84
N ASP A 162 -1.92 -11.12 -18.31
CA ASP A 162 -0.69 -11.77 -17.83
C ASP A 162 0.55 -10.89 -18.11
N THR A 163 0.56 -10.12 -19.20
CA THR A 163 1.67 -9.18 -19.51
C THR A 163 1.74 -8.06 -18.49
N VAL A 164 0.62 -7.44 -18.12
CA VAL A 164 0.56 -6.35 -17.13
C VAL A 164 1.05 -6.82 -15.76
N ILE A 165 0.59 -7.99 -15.32
CA ILE A 165 0.99 -8.57 -14.03
C ILE A 165 2.48 -8.97 -14.06
N LYS A 166 2.94 -9.59 -15.14
CA LYS A 166 4.34 -9.94 -15.33
C LYS A 166 5.24 -8.71 -15.26
N VAL A 167 4.89 -7.65 -16.00
CA VAL A 167 5.64 -6.38 -16.00
C VAL A 167 5.73 -5.82 -14.58
N ALA A 168 4.62 -5.75 -13.86
CA ALA A 168 4.61 -5.23 -12.49
C ALA A 168 5.56 -6.03 -11.60
N ASN A 169 5.42 -7.34 -11.55
CA ASN A 169 6.23 -8.22 -10.70
C ASN A 169 7.72 -8.18 -11.04
N GLU A 170 8.08 -8.26 -12.32
CA GLU A 170 9.49 -8.23 -12.77
C GLU A 170 10.17 -6.88 -12.55
N ASN A 171 9.39 -5.79 -12.43
CA ASN A 171 9.92 -4.47 -12.09
C ASN A 171 9.78 -4.13 -10.60
N GLY A 172 9.43 -5.11 -9.75
CA GLY A 172 9.40 -4.96 -8.29
C GLY A 172 8.18 -4.24 -7.75
N TYR A 173 7.07 -4.18 -8.51
CA TYR A 173 5.79 -3.63 -8.08
C TYR A 173 4.81 -4.73 -7.73
N ILE A 174 3.96 -4.46 -6.76
CA ILE A 174 2.88 -5.34 -6.31
C ILE A 174 1.57 -4.82 -6.91
N PRO A 175 0.92 -5.57 -7.83
CA PRO A 175 -0.34 -5.14 -8.43
C PRO A 175 -1.49 -5.28 -7.44
N ILE A 176 -2.22 -4.17 -7.20
CA ILE A 176 -3.31 -4.05 -6.24
C ILE A 176 -4.61 -3.69 -6.98
N GLN A 177 -5.67 -4.45 -6.70
CA GLN A 177 -7.02 -4.16 -7.10
C GLN A 177 -7.87 -3.73 -5.88
N TRP A 178 -9.14 -4.06 -5.86
CA TRP A 178 -10.07 -3.81 -4.76
C TRP A 178 -11.14 -4.92 -4.70
N SER A 179 -11.66 -5.14 -3.52
CA SER A 179 -12.80 -6.05 -3.30
C SER A 179 -14.12 -5.30 -3.22
N LEU A 180 -14.09 -4.01 -2.84
CA LEU A 180 -15.26 -3.15 -2.72
C LEU A 180 -15.04 -1.82 -3.43
N ASP A 181 -16.06 -1.38 -4.15
CA ASP A 181 -16.07 -0.14 -4.93
C ASP A 181 -17.16 0.79 -4.40
N THR A 182 -16.78 2.02 -4.03
CA THR A 182 -17.72 3.06 -3.58
C THR A 182 -18.62 3.55 -4.70
N LEU A 183 -18.18 3.48 -5.95
CA LEU A 183 -18.79 4.10 -7.12
C LEU A 183 -18.91 5.63 -7.02
N ASP A 184 -18.02 6.29 -6.29
CA ASP A 184 -17.97 7.74 -6.10
C ASP A 184 -17.95 8.51 -7.42
N TYR A 185 -17.32 7.97 -8.46
CA TYR A 185 -17.28 8.52 -9.82
C TYR A 185 -18.64 8.54 -10.55
N THR A 186 -19.67 7.93 -9.98
CA THR A 186 -21.04 7.95 -10.54
C THR A 186 -21.94 9.04 -9.94
N LYS A 187 -21.34 9.97 -9.18
CA LYS A 187 -22.03 11.11 -8.54
C LYS A 187 -23.07 10.71 -7.49
N ILE A 188 -22.92 9.55 -6.86
CA ILE A 188 -23.73 9.16 -5.72
C ILE A 188 -23.24 9.87 -4.44
N THR A 189 -24.16 10.08 -3.49
CA THR A 189 -23.80 10.73 -2.22
C THR A 189 -22.99 9.82 -1.31
N GLY A 190 -22.27 10.40 -0.34
CA GLY A 190 -21.54 9.63 0.68
C GLY A 190 -22.44 8.67 1.46
N GLU A 191 -23.70 9.05 1.73
CA GLU A 191 -24.68 8.16 2.36
C GLU A 191 -25.02 6.95 1.46
N GLN A 192 -25.21 7.17 0.16
CA GLN A 192 -25.45 6.09 -0.78
C GLN A 192 -24.24 5.17 -0.92
N MET A 193 -23.01 5.71 -0.90
CA MET A 193 -21.77 4.90 -0.84
C MET A 193 -21.76 4.02 0.41
N TRP A 194 -22.06 4.60 1.59
CA TRP A 194 -22.11 3.86 2.84
C TRP A 194 -23.16 2.76 2.84
N GLU A 195 -24.39 3.04 2.40
CA GLU A 195 -25.45 2.05 2.29
C GLU A 195 -25.08 0.86 1.39
N ARG A 196 -24.32 1.10 0.33
CA ARG A 196 -23.80 0.04 -0.57
C ARG A 196 -22.79 -0.87 0.12
N LEU A 197 -21.97 -0.34 1.03
CA LEU A 197 -20.80 -1.02 1.57
C LEU A 197 -21.02 -1.60 2.96
N LYS A 198 -21.77 -0.94 3.82
CA LYS A 198 -21.86 -1.22 5.26
C LYS A 198 -22.11 -2.69 5.64
N ASN A 199 -22.88 -3.43 4.83
CA ASN A 199 -23.20 -4.84 5.06
C ASN A 199 -22.29 -5.82 4.30
N LYS A 200 -21.30 -5.32 3.55
CA LYS A 200 -20.39 -6.13 2.73
C LYS A 200 -18.97 -6.10 3.26
N ILE A 201 -18.64 -5.07 4.04
CA ILE A 201 -17.28 -4.88 4.57
C ILE A 201 -16.93 -6.03 5.50
N THR A 202 -15.81 -6.67 5.19
CA THR A 202 -15.22 -7.74 6.00
C THR A 202 -13.73 -7.48 6.20
N ALA A 203 -13.10 -8.21 7.12
CA ALA A 203 -11.66 -8.08 7.39
C ALA A 203 -10.84 -8.28 6.12
N GLY A 204 -9.85 -7.42 5.92
CA GLY A 204 -8.94 -7.48 4.78
C GLY A 204 -9.44 -6.85 3.49
N ASP A 205 -10.67 -6.34 3.43
CA ASP A 205 -11.17 -5.70 2.21
C ASP A 205 -10.33 -4.48 1.82
N ILE A 206 -10.11 -4.32 0.52
CA ILE A 206 -9.52 -3.15 -0.10
C ILE A 206 -10.65 -2.37 -0.77
N ILE A 207 -10.83 -1.11 -0.33
CA ILE A 207 -11.95 -0.26 -0.77
C ILE A 207 -11.44 0.79 -1.75
N LEU A 208 -12.02 0.83 -2.95
CA LEU A 208 -11.73 1.83 -3.97
C LEU A 208 -12.53 3.10 -3.74
N MET A 209 -11.82 4.22 -3.79
CA MET A 209 -12.33 5.58 -3.86
C MET A 209 -11.50 6.40 -4.85
N HIS A 210 -11.97 7.59 -5.19
CA HIS A 210 -11.29 8.55 -6.05
C HIS A 210 -11.32 9.95 -5.43
N ASN A 211 -10.36 10.79 -5.81
CA ASN A 211 -10.44 12.23 -5.60
C ASN A 211 -10.90 12.94 -6.88
N GLY A 212 -11.40 14.17 -6.75
CA GLY A 212 -11.74 15.02 -7.90
C GLY A 212 -12.89 14.51 -8.77
N THR A 213 -13.85 13.79 -8.19
CA THR A 213 -14.99 13.21 -8.90
C THR A 213 -16.15 14.18 -9.11
N GLU A 214 -16.05 15.44 -8.74
CA GLU A 214 -17.07 16.47 -8.83
C GLU A 214 -17.32 16.97 -10.24
#